data_f2be34fe236a987b1469ad456a131516
#
_entry.id   f2be34fe236a987b1469ad456a131516
#
_cell.length_a   1.000
_cell.length_b   1.000
_cell.length_c   1.000
_cell.angle_alpha   90.00
_cell.angle_beta   90.00
_cell.angle_gamma   90.00
#
_symmetry.space_group_name_H-M   'P 1'
#
loop_
_entity.id
_entity.type
_entity.pdbx_description
1 polymer ?
#
loop_
_entity_poly.entity_id
_entity_poly.type
_entity_poly.pdbx_seq_one_letter_code
_entity_poly.pdbx_strand_id
1 'polypeptide(L)'
;RVVNDLSKRIIKDGHEVTVITYKEGNVPYYENDKGVDVYRVDNFMINPNNFIDWIMQLNFNMVAKANELIQKNGKFDVIHAHDWLVAYSAKTLKNSYGIPLVCTIHATEAGRNSGIHDETQRYINDTEWLLTYESSEVIVNSKFMKNDLQRLFGLPYEKINVIANGVNINSYTGVERDYDFRRQYAADNEKIILFMG
;
A
#
# COMPACT_ATOMS: atom_id res chain seq x y z
N ARG A 1 -5.62 5.66 -0.56
CA ARG A 1 -5.45 7.01 0.00
C ARG A 1 -3.99 7.27 0.38
N VAL A 2 -3.35 6.43 1.21
CA VAL A 2 -1.96 6.64 1.67
C VAL A 2 -1.00 6.80 0.49
N VAL A 3 -0.99 5.90 -0.48
CA VAL A 3 -0.11 5.99 -1.67
C VAL A 3 -0.32 7.30 -2.42
N ASN A 4 -1.57 7.70 -2.65
CA ASN A 4 -1.89 8.94 -3.35
C ASN A 4 -1.36 10.19 -2.62
N ASP A 5 -1.60 10.29 -1.32
CA ASP A 5 -1.18 11.45 -0.53
C ASP A 5 0.36 11.50 -0.40
N LEU A 6 1.00 10.35 -0.20
CA LEU A 6 2.46 10.22 -0.13
C LEU A 6 3.11 10.59 -1.46
N SER A 7 2.64 10.04 -2.58
CA SER A 7 3.19 10.32 -3.92
C SER A 7 3.15 11.81 -4.24
N LYS A 8 2.01 12.48 -3.97
CA LYS A 8 1.87 13.93 -4.18
C LYS A 8 2.80 14.76 -3.27
N ARG A 9 3.10 14.25 -2.07
CA ARG A 9 4.06 14.91 -1.20
C ARG A 9 5.48 14.76 -1.72
N ILE A 10 5.88 13.58 -2.16
CA ILE A 10 7.21 13.31 -2.74
C ILE A 10 7.45 14.17 -3.97
N ILE A 11 6.45 14.33 -4.86
CA ILE A 11 6.51 15.28 -6.00
C ILE A 11 6.80 16.72 -5.53
N LYS A 12 6.12 17.18 -4.47
CA LYS A 12 6.33 18.54 -3.92
C LYS A 12 7.74 18.74 -3.35
N ASP A 13 8.36 17.65 -2.91
CA ASP A 13 9.73 17.68 -2.40
C ASP A 13 10.78 17.56 -3.51
N GLY A 14 10.36 17.60 -4.79
CA GLY A 14 11.23 17.70 -5.98
C GLY A 14 11.63 16.36 -6.60
N HIS A 15 10.95 15.27 -6.26
CA HIS A 15 11.20 13.95 -6.82
C HIS A 15 10.18 13.59 -7.90
N GLU A 16 10.53 12.66 -8.78
CA GLU A 16 9.62 12.06 -9.76
C GLU A 16 8.98 10.81 -9.15
N VAL A 17 7.69 10.61 -9.38
CA VAL A 17 6.96 9.45 -8.87
C VAL A 17 6.12 8.82 -9.96
N THR A 18 6.32 7.51 -10.15
CA THR A 18 5.49 6.66 -11.00
C THR A 18 4.79 5.62 -10.13
N VAL A 19 3.48 5.54 -10.25
CA VAL A 19 2.64 4.55 -9.55
C VAL A 19 2.15 3.52 -10.54
N ILE A 20 2.34 2.23 -10.23
CA ILE A 20 1.70 1.12 -10.93
C ILE A 20 0.67 0.50 -9.99
N THR A 21 -0.57 0.40 -10.44
CA THR A 21 -1.67 -0.11 -9.61
C THR A 21 -2.67 -0.92 -10.44
N TYR A 22 -3.58 -1.61 -9.75
CA TYR A 22 -4.69 -2.29 -10.41
C TYR A 22 -5.70 -1.29 -10.98
N LYS A 23 -6.27 -1.64 -12.14
CA LYS A 23 -7.36 -0.90 -12.78
C LYS A 23 -8.70 -1.38 -12.24
N GLU A 24 -9.35 -0.57 -11.45
CA GLU A 24 -10.69 -0.84 -10.95
C GLU A 24 -11.72 0.08 -11.65
N GLY A 25 -12.79 -0.51 -12.15
CA GLY A 25 -13.86 0.22 -12.79
C GLY A 25 -13.48 0.96 -14.07
N ASN A 26 -14.23 2.00 -14.41
CA ASN A 26 -14.05 2.76 -15.66
C ASN A 26 -13.09 3.95 -15.48
N VAL A 27 -11.83 3.64 -15.12
CA VAL A 27 -10.75 4.64 -15.02
C VAL A 27 -9.75 4.47 -16.16
N PRO A 28 -9.00 5.51 -16.57
CA PRO A 28 -8.02 5.39 -17.64
C PRO A 28 -6.84 4.50 -17.22
N TYR A 29 -6.18 3.86 -18.19
CA TYR A 29 -4.96 3.09 -17.95
C TYR A 29 -3.76 3.95 -17.56
N TYR A 30 -3.76 5.19 -17.99
CA TYR A 30 -2.76 6.19 -17.63
C TYR A 30 -3.41 7.52 -17.31
N GLU A 31 -2.91 8.19 -16.29
CA GLU A 31 -3.18 9.58 -16.01
C GLU A 31 -1.99 10.22 -15.29
N ASN A 32 -1.84 11.54 -15.43
CA ASN A 32 -0.96 12.32 -14.57
C ASN A 32 -1.81 13.04 -13.52
N ASP A 33 -1.72 12.59 -12.27
CA ASP A 33 -2.44 13.18 -11.13
C ASP A 33 -1.53 14.12 -10.34
N LYS A 34 -1.54 15.40 -10.71
CA LYS A 34 -0.76 16.47 -10.04
C LYS A 34 0.75 16.19 -10.01
N GLY A 35 1.28 15.71 -11.13
CA GLY A 35 2.69 15.39 -11.29
C GLY A 35 3.04 13.93 -11.04
N VAL A 36 2.13 13.12 -10.49
CA VAL A 36 2.31 11.69 -10.32
C VAL A 36 1.85 10.96 -11.58
N ASP A 37 2.73 10.21 -12.22
CA ASP A 37 2.38 9.33 -13.33
C ASP A 37 1.77 8.03 -12.80
N VAL A 38 0.48 7.83 -13.06
CA VAL A 38 -0.27 6.66 -12.61
C VAL A 38 -0.56 5.75 -13.79
N TYR A 39 0.00 4.55 -13.75
CA TYR A 39 -0.26 3.48 -14.71
C TYR A 39 -1.08 2.38 -14.06
N ARG A 40 -2.15 1.96 -14.73
CA ARG A 40 -3.03 0.90 -14.24
C ARG A 40 -2.89 -0.34 -15.09
N VAL A 41 -2.85 -1.48 -14.44
CA VAL A 41 -2.80 -2.79 -15.09
C VAL A 41 -4.08 -3.57 -14.79
N ASP A 42 -4.44 -4.46 -15.70
CA ASP A 42 -5.67 -5.23 -15.64
C ASP A 42 -5.37 -6.74 -15.64
N ASN A 43 -6.29 -7.56 -15.14
CA ASN A 43 -6.20 -9.01 -15.05
C ASN A 43 -7.20 -9.70 -15.99
N PHE A 44 -7.22 -9.33 -17.27
CA PHE A 44 -8.26 -9.75 -18.21
C PHE A 44 -7.95 -11.03 -19.02
N MET A 45 -6.76 -11.59 -18.87
CA MET A 45 -6.31 -12.70 -19.76
C MET A 45 -6.80 -14.08 -19.33
N ILE A 46 -6.97 -14.32 -18.04
CA ILE A 46 -7.34 -15.60 -17.45
C ILE A 46 -8.34 -15.37 -16.31
N ASN A 47 -9.44 -16.12 -16.31
CA ASN A 47 -10.36 -16.11 -15.17
C ASN A 47 -9.67 -16.76 -13.96
N PRO A 48 -9.37 -16.03 -12.88
CA PRO A 48 -8.73 -16.62 -11.72
C PRO A 48 -9.70 -17.53 -10.98
N ASN A 49 -9.24 -18.70 -10.56
CA ASN A 49 -10.05 -19.63 -9.77
C ASN A 49 -10.21 -19.19 -8.31
N ASN A 50 -9.28 -18.38 -7.84
CA ASN A 50 -9.25 -17.88 -6.47
C ASN A 50 -8.49 -16.54 -6.38
N PHE A 51 -8.48 -15.94 -5.20
CA PHE A 51 -7.84 -14.65 -4.96
C PHE A 51 -6.31 -14.69 -5.16
N ILE A 52 -5.65 -15.79 -4.83
CA ILE A 52 -4.19 -15.93 -4.99
C ILE A 52 -3.81 -15.94 -6.48
N ASP A 53 -4.55 -16.67 -7.31
CA ASP A 53 -4.33 -16.66 -8.76
C ASP A 53 -4.50 -15.27 -9.35
N TRP A 54 -5.50 -14.52 -8.86
CA TRP A 54 -5.72 -13.13 -9.25
C TRP A 54 -4.51 -12.25 -8.88
N ILE A 55 -3.96 -12.39 -7.66
CA ILE A 55 -2.75 -11.67 -7.21
C ILE A 55 -1.54 -12.03 -8.09
N MET A 56 -1.37 -13.29 -8.45
CA MET A 56 -0.27 -13.70 -9.32
C MET A 56 -0.35 -13.04 -10.70
N GLN A 57 -1.55 -13.01 -11.32
CA GLN A 57 -1.75 -12.31 -12.59
C GLN A 57 -1.45 -10.80 -12.47
N LEU A 58 -1.91 -10.17 -11.39
CA LEU A 58 -1.62 -8.75 -11.10
C LEU A 58 -0.11 -8.50 -11.08
N ASN A 59 0.65 -9.33 -10.37
CA ASN A 59 2.09 -9.20 -10.27
C ASN A 59 2.79 -9.37 -11.64
N PHE A 60 2.35 -10.33 -12.49
CA PHE A 60 2.87 -10.46 -13.85
C PHE A 60 2.64 -9.19 -14.68
N ASN A 61 1.43 -8.64 -14.64
CA ASN A 61 1.08 -7.44 -15.40
C ASN A 61 1.82 -6.20 -14.86
N MET A 62 2.05 -6.10 -13.55
CA MET A 62 2.87 -5.06 -12.95
C MET A 62 4.32 -5.14 -13.39
N VAL A 63 4.92 -6.33 -13.44
CA VAL A 63 6.28 -6.54 -13.95
C VAL A 63 6.37 -6.14 -15.42
N ALA A 64 5.42 -6.57 -16.25
CA ALA A 64 5.40 -6.23 -17.68
C ALA A 64 5.34 -4.70 -17.87
N LYS A 65 4.45 -4.01 -17.14
CA LYS A 65 4.34 -2.54 -17.21
C LYS A 65 5.60 -1.85 -16.69
N ALA A 66 6.18 -2.30 -15.59
CA ALA A 66 7.41 -1.73 -15.06
C ALA A 66 8.59 -1.89 -16.04
N ASN A 67 8.71 -3.05 -16.68
CA ASN A 67 9.72 -3.29 -17.72
C ASN A 67 9.59 -2.31 -18.89
N GLU A 68 8.36 -2.10 -19.39
CA GLU A 68 8.07 -1.10 -20.45
C GLU A 68 8.54 0.29 -20.02
N LEU A 69 8.22 0.70 -18.80
CA LEU A 69 8.58 2.02 -18.25
C LEU A 69 10.08 2.17 -18.05
N ILE A 70 10.76 1.16 -17.56
CA ILE A 70 12.22 1.17 -17.38
C ILE A 70 12.93 1.25 -18.74
N GLN A 71 12.45 0.54 -19.76
CA GLN A 71 13.00 0.61 -21.12
C GLN A 71 12.82 1.99 -21.73
N LYS A 72 11.71 2.65 -21.46
CA LYS A 72 11.38 3.96 -22.01
C LYS A 72 12.06 5.12 -21.27
N ASN A 73 12.06 5.08 -19.95
CA ASN A 73 12.43 6.23 -19.09
C ASN A 73 13.77 6.03 -18.38
N GLY A 74 14.36 4.83 -18.44
CA GLY A 74 15.52 4.47 -17.64
C GLY A 74 15.16 3.84 -16.28
N LYS A 75 16.19 3.49 -15.53
CA LYS A 75 16.07 2.82 -14.25
C LYS A 75 15.57 3.77 -13.16
N PHE A 76 14.67 3.29 -12.31
CA PHE A 76 14.24 3.99 -11.10
C PHE A 76 15.29 3.85 -9.97
N ASP A 77 15.35 4.81 -9.06
CA ASP A 77 16.28 4.81 -7.93
C ASP A 77 15.81 3.92 -6.78
N VAL A 78 14.48 3.77 -6.60
CA VAL A 78 13.89 2.98 -5.53
C VAL A 78 12.53 2.41 -5.95
N ILE A 79 12.22 1.22 -5.47
CA ILE A 79 10.88 0.62 -5.53
C ILE A 79 10.27 0.73 -4.13
N HIS A 80 9.04 1.23 -4.03
CA HIS A 80 8.27 1.26 -2.81
C HIS A 80 7.03 0.38 -2.95
N ALA A 81 7.02 -0.76 -2.28
CA ALA A 81 5.91 -1.71 -2.27
C ALA A 81 4.98 -1.44 -1.08
N HIS A 82 3.67 -1.51 -1.29
CA HIS A 82 2.65 -1.36 -0.25
C HIS A 82 1.88 -2.66 -0.07
N ASP A 83 2.04 -3.28 1.09
CA ASP A 83 1.51 -4.59 1.46
C ASP A 83 1.95 -5.75 0.56
N TRP A 84 1.58 -6.97 0.93
CA TRP A 84 2.00 -8.22 0.30
C TRP A 84 1.51 -8.43 -1.13
N LEU A 85 0.42 -7.76 -1.51
CA LEU A 85 -0.23 -7.92 -2.81
C LEU A 85 0.71 -7.74 -4.01
N VAL A 86 1.77 -6.95 -3.86
CA VAL A 86 2.75 -6.61 -4.90
C VAL A 86 4.15 -7.21 -4.64
N ALA A 87 4.26 -8.14 -3.69
CA ALA A 87 5.53 -8.69 -3.23
C ALA A 87 6.35 -9.34 -4.36
N TYR A 88 5.71 -10.13 -5.20
CA TYR A 88 6.40 -10.85 -6.29
C TYR A 88 6.89 -9.91 -7.39
N SER A 89 6.10 -8.92 -7.78
CA SER A 89 6.52 -7.91 -8.75
C SER A 89 7.67 -7.06 -8.21
N ALA A 90 7.58 -6.60 -6.97
CA ALA A 90 8.61 -5.82 -6.31
C ALA A 90 9.94 -6.59 -6.19
N LYS A 91 9.89 -7.85 -5.74
CA LYS A 91 11.07 -8.74 -5.67
C LYS A 91 11.67 -8.98 -7.06
N THR A 92 10.85 -9.27 -8.05
CA THR A 92 11.30 -9.52 -9.42
C THR A 92 12.05 -8.30 -9.98
N LEU A 93 11.47 -7.11 -9.86
CA LEU A 93 12.07 -5.87 -10.35
C LEU A 93 13.36 -5.51 -9.58
N LYS A 94 13.36 -5.64 -8.24
CA LYS A 94 14.58 -5.50 -7.43
C LYS A 94 15.71 -6.35 -7.97
N ASN A 95 15.45 -7.64 -8.18
CA ASN A 95 16.50 -8.59 -8.58
C ASN A 95 16.93 -8.42 -10.06
N SER A 96 15.98 -8.13 -10.95
CA SER A 96 16.28 -7.96 -12.38
C SER A 96 17.08 -6.70 -12.68
N TYR A 97 16.86 -5.63 -11.93
CA TYR A 97 17.46 -4.32 -12.19
C TYR A 97 18.40 -3.82 -11.10
N GLY A 98 18.54 -4.55 -9.99
CA GLY A 98 19.34 -4.12 -8.83
C GLY A 98 18.82 -2.81 -8.23
N ILE A 99 17.48 -2.60 -8.22
CA ILE A 99 16.87 -1.41 -7.63
C ILE A 99 16.57 -1.68 -6.15
N PRO A 100 16.98 -0.79 -5.22
CA PRO A 100 16.63 -0.93 -3.82
C PRO A 100 15.10 -1.03 -3.62
N LEU A 101 14.68 -1.93 -2.71
CA LEU A 101 13.29 -2.15 -2.37
C LEU A 101 13.00 -1.67 -0.96
N VAL A 102 12.03 -0.79 -0.82
CA VAL A 102 11.40 -0.39 0.45
C VAL A 102 9.98 -0.94 0.47
N CYS A 103 9.49 -1.38 1.61
CA CYS A 103 8.08 -1.74 1.73
C CYS A 103 7.39 -1.04 2.91
N THR A 104 6.10 -0.79 2.76
CA THR A 104 5.22 -0.39 3.87
C THR A 104 4.24 -1.51 4.14
N ILE A 105 4.18 -1.98 5.39
CA ILE A 105 3.17 -2.92 5.88
C ILE A 105 2.13 -2.13 6.68
N HIS A 106 0.90 -2.10 6.15
CA HIS A 106 -0.21 -1.39 6.77
C HIS A 106 -0.94 -2.21 7.83
N ALA A 107 -1.00 -3.53 7.65
CA ALA A 107 -1.47 -4.50 8.62
C ALA A 107 -0.92 -5.88 8.27
N THR A 108 -0.74 -6.76 9.25
CA THR A 108 -0.38 -8.16 9.02
C THR A 108 -1.61 -9.05 8.95
N GLU A 109 -1.53 -10.16 8.23
CA GLU A 109 -2.61 -11.16 8.18
C GLU A 109 -2.88 -11.75 9.57
N ALA A 110 -1.82 -12.04 10.31
CA ALA A 110 -1.93 -12.50 11.69
C ALA A 110 -2.61 -11.47 12.61
N GLY A 111 -2.32 -10.18 12.41
CA GLY A 111 -2.94 -9.10 13.19
C GLY A 111 -4.42 -8.89 12.86
N ARG A 112 -4.82 -9.03 11.59
CA ARG A 112 -6.22 -8.92 11.15
C ARG A 112 -7.11 -10.02 11.72
N ASN A 113 -6.56 -11.24 11.84
CA ASN A 113 -7.33 -12.44 12.19
C ASN A 113 -7.03 -12.97 13.60
N SER A 114 -6.27 -12.25 14.42
CA SER A 114 -5.81 -12.70 15.75
C SER A 114 -5.05 -14.02 15.68
N GLY A 115 -4.31 -14.26 14.61
CA GLY A 115 -3.54 -15.46 14.32
C GLY A 115 -3.66 -15.91 12.87
N ILE A 116 -3.11 -17.09 12.56
CA ILE A 116 -3.19 -17.77 11.26
C ILE A 116 -3.99 -19.04 11.44
N HIS A 117 -5.11 -19.17 10.74
CA HIS A 117 -6.11 -20.23 10.97
C HIS A 117 -6.32 -21.14 9.76
N ASP A 118 -5.91 -20.74 8.56
CA ASP A 118 -6.05 -21.54 7.33
C ASP A 118 -4.85 -21.38 6.39
N GLU A 119 -4.83 -22.17 5.32
CA GLU A 119 -3.74 -22.21 4.35
C GLU A 119 -3.63 -20.91 3.52
N THR A 120 -4.74 -20.22 3.25
CA THR A 120 -4.73 -18.93 2.55
C THR A 120 -4.08 -17.86 3.41
N GLN A 121 -4.43 -17.80 4.69
CA GLN A 121 -3.80 -16.89 5.65
C GLN A 121 -2.31 -17.21 5.84
N ARG A 122 -1.95 -18.49 5.85
CA ARG A 122 -0.54 -18.92 5.91
C ARG A 122 0.23 -18.42 4.69
N TYR A 123 -0.32 -18.60 3.50
CA TYR A 123 0.28 -18.11 2.26
C TYR A 123 0.47 -16.57 2.29
N ILE A 124 -0.53 -15.83 2.76
CA ILE A 124 -0.46 -14.37 2.89
C ILE A 124 0.65 -13.98 3.89
N ASN A 125 0.66 -14.59 5.07
CA ASN A 125 1.67 -14.36 6.10
C ASN A 125 3.10 -14.64 5.59
N ASP A 126 3.30 -15.73 4.86
CA ASP A 126 4.59 -16.10 4.29
C ASP A 126 5.02 -15.11 3.18
N THR A 127 4.05 -14.57 2.44
CA THR A 127 4.29 -13.54 1.43
C THR A 127 4.59 -12.16 2.06
N GLU A 128 3.97 -11.82 3.18
CA GLU A 128 4.33 -10.66 4.01
C GLU A 128 5.77 -10.78 4.53
N TRP A 129 6.12 -11.97 5.05
CA TRP A 129 7.50 -12.26 5.45
C TRP A 129 8.47 -12.11 4.28
N LEU A 130 8.16 -12.71 3.13
CA LEU A 130 9.01 -12.60 1.93
C LEU A 130 9.25 -11.15 1.53
N LEU A 131 8.20 -10.33 1.46
CA LEU A 131 8.32 -8.92 1.10
C LEU A 131 9.21 -8.16 2.09
N THR A 132 8.98 -8.36 3.38
CA THR A 132 9.76 -7.69 4.43
C THR A 132 11.21 -8.17 4.46
N TYR A 133 11.46 -9.46 4.19
CA TYR A 133 12.82 -10.03 4.09
C TYR A 133 13.58 -9.42 2.90
N GLU A 134 12.96 -9.35 1.73
CA GLU A 134 13.56 -8.84 0.49
C GLU A 134 13.79 -7.32 0.52
N SER A 135 13.03 -6.57 1.30
CA SER A 135 13.17 -5.11 1.40
C SER A 135 14.45 -4.72 2.13
N SER A 136 15.08 -3.64 1.70
CA SER A 136 16.20 -3.01 2.43
C SER A 136 15.70 -2.34 3.70
N GLU A 137 14.54 -1.67 3.62
CA GLU A 137 13.89 -0.99 4.73
C GLU A 137 12.40 -1.35 4.77
N VAL A 138 11.85 -1.47 5.96
CA VAL A 138 10.43 -1.76 6.21
C VAL A 138 9.81 -0.59 6.97
N ILE A 139 8.73 -0.05 6.46
CA ILE A 139 7.96 1.03 7.09
C ILE A 139 6.71 0.44 7.71
N VAL A 140 6.40 0.87 8.93
CA VAL A 140 5.16 0.54 9.65
C VAL A 140 4.55 1.78 10.28
N ASN A 141 3.25 1.77 10.52
CA ASN A 141 2.51 2.95 10.96
C ASN A 141 2.57 3.20 12.48
N SER A 142 3.05 2.25 13.27
CA SER A 142 3.07 2.36 14.73
C SER A 142 4.17 1.50 15.36
N LYS A 143 4.50 1.84 16.61
CA LYS A 143 5.40 1.02 17.44
C LYS A 143 4.83 -0.38 17.71
N PHE A 144 3.51 -0.49 17.81
CA PHE A 144 2.84 -1.78 17.93
C PHE A 144 3.16 -2.68 16.74
N MET A 145 2.96 -2.17 15.50
CA MET A 145 3.28 -2.89 14.28
C MET A 145 4.77 -3.26 14.17
N LYS A 146 5.67 -2.38 14.62
CA LYS A 146 7.11 -2.68 14.67
C LYS A 146 7.40 -3.90 15.53
N ASN A 147 6.85 -3.92 16.75
CA ASN A 147 7.02 -5.05 17.66
C ASN A 147 6.37 -6.33 17.13
N ASP A 148 5.22 -6.19 16.47
CA ASP A 148 4.50 -7.31 15.87
C ASP A 148 5.29 -7.96 14.73
N LEU A 149 5.85 -7.18 13.81
CA LEU A 149 6.72 -7.68 12.74
C LEU A 149 8.01 -8.35 13.27
N GLN A 150 8.60 -7.81 14.32
CA GLN A 150 9.74 -8.47 14.98
C GLN A 150 9.35 -9.83 15.54
N ARG A 151 8.23 -9.91 16.23
CA ARG A 151 7.71 -11.13 16.82
C ARG A 151 7.31 -12.18 15.77
N LEU A 152 6.63 -11.75 14.70
CA LEU A 152 6.12 -12.65 13.65
C LEU A 152 7.22 -13.11 12.69
N PHE A 153 8.10 -12.21 12.28
CA PHE A 153 9.03 -12.43 11.17
C PHE A 153 10.50 -12.45 11.56
N GLY A 154 10.83 -12.15 12.82
CA GLY A 154 12.21 -12.13 13.29
C GLY A 154 13.08 -11.06 12.63
N LEU A 155 12.50 -9.97 12.12
CA LEU A 155 13.23 -8.93 11.43
C LEU A 155 14.17 -8.16 12.36
N PRO A 156 15.35 -7.73 11.89
CA PRO A 156 16.24 -6.84 12.64
C PRO A 156 15.52 -5.55 13.04
N TYR A 157 15.73 -5.09 14.27
CA TYR A 157 15.03 -3.90 14.81
C TYR A 157 15.31 -2.64 13.99
N GLU A 158 16.54 -2.47 13.56
CA GLU A 158 17.04 -1.35 12.76
C GLU A 158 16.44 -1.30 11.36
N LYS A 159 16.00 -2.43 10.81
CA LYS A 159 15.36 -2.52 9.51
C LYS A 159 13.94 -1.95 9.49
N ILE A 160 13.30 -1.84 10.67
CA ILE A 160 11.89 -1.45 10.76
C ILE A 160 11.77 0.00 11.23
N ASN A 161 11.24 0.86 10.38
CA ASN A 161 11.03 2.28 10.62
C ASN A 161 9.56 2.57 10.94
N VAL A 162 9.32 3.33 12.00
CA VAL A 162 7.96 3.75 12.38
C VAL A 162 7.68 5.12 11.77
N ILE A 163 6.81 5.16 10.77
CA ILE A 163 6.33 6.40 10.14
C ILE A 163 4.81 6.39 10.18
N ALA A 164 4.23 7.17 11.09
CA ALA A 164 2.78 7.26 11.24
C ALA A 164 2.12 7.85 9.98
N ASN A 165 0.93 7.37 9.65
CA ASN A 165 0.13 7.97 8.59
C ASN A 165 -0.25 9.39 8.95
N GLY A 166 -0.08 10.31 8.01
CA GLY A 166 -0.52 11.69 8.12
C GLY A 166 -1.91 11.92 7.54
N VAL A 167 -2.50 13.03 7.92
CA VAL A 167 -3.74 13.54 7.30
C VAL A 167 -3.55 14.98 6.85
N ASN A 168 -4.18 15.35 5.75
CA ASN A 168 -4.21 16.74 5.32
C ASN A 168 -5.24 17.50 6.15
N ILE A 169 -4.78 18.23 7.17
CA ILE A 169 -5.64 18.99 8.09
C ILE A 169 -6.52 20.00 7.34
N ASN A 170 -6.01 20.61 6.27
CA ASN A 170 -6.77 21.60 5.48
C ASN A 170 -8.04 21.00 4.84
N SER A 171 -8.10 19.69 4.66
CA SER A 171 -9.32 19.01 4.16
C SER A 171 -10.43 18.90 5.22
N TYR A 172 -10.14 19.23 6.47
CA TYR A 172 -11.05 19.12 7.62
C TYR A 172 -11.28 20.44 8.34
N THR A 173 -10.65 21.54 7.87
CA THR A 173 -10.85 22.89 8.40
C THR A 173 -11.98 23.60 7.68
N GLY A 174 -12.72 24.44 8.39
CA GLY A 174 -13.79 25.27 7.82
C GLY A 174 -15.15 24.58 7.74
N VAL A 175 -15.32 23.40 8.33
CA VAL A 175 -16.65 22.79 8.47
C VAL A 175 -17.34 23.41 9.67
N GLU A 176 -18.39 24.20 9.43
CA GLU A 176 -19.27 24.68 10.49
C GLU A 176 -20.06 23.52 11.10
N ARG A 177 -20.43 23.68 12.37
CA ARG A 177 -21.20 22.68 13.10
C ARG A 177 -22.63 22.63 12.57
N ASP A 178 -23.00 21.55 11.93
CA ASP A 178 -24.36 21.30 11.46
C ASP A 178 -25.19 20.70 12.61
N TYR A 179 -25.94 21.56 13.28
CA TYR A 179 -26.78 21.15 14.40
C TYR A 179 -28.02 20.38 13.94
N ASP A 180 -28.55 20.64 12.75
CA ASP A 180 -29.72 19.94 12.23
C ASP A 180 -29.35 18.51 11.82
N PHE A 181 -28.19 18.31 11.21
CA PHE A 181 -27.62 16.99 10.98
C PHE A 181 -27.37 16.24 12.29
N ARG A 182 -26.79 16.92 13.29
CA ARG A 182 -26.55 16.34 14.60
C ARG A 182 -27.81 15.86 15.30
N ARG A 183 -28.90 16.64 15.23
CA ARG A 183 -30.19 16.32 15.88
C ARG A 183 -30.88 15.08 15.31
N GLN A 184 -30.46 14.59 14.13
CA GLN A 184 -30.94 13.33 13.59
C GLN A 184 -30.43 12.12 14.41
N TYR A 185 -29.38 12.28 15.21
CA TYR A 185 -28.72 11.20 15.94
C TYR A 185 -28.80 11.35 17.46
N ALA A 186 -28.88 12.57 17.99
CA ALA A 186 -28.92 12.81 19.42
C ALA A 186 -29.51 14.17 19.75
N ALA A 187 -30.16 14.31 20.90
CA ALA A 187 -30.61 15.59 21.44
C ALA A 187 -29.42 16.50 21.80
N ASP A 188 -29.67 17.82 21.92
CA ASP A 188 -28.58 18.82 22.10
C ASP A 188 -27.76 18.61 23.38
N ASN A 189 -28.37 18.03 24.42
CA ASN A 189 -27.73 17.73 25.71
C ASN A 189 -27.07 16.33 25.76
N GLU A 190 -27.23 15.51 24.74
CA GLU A 190 -26.59 14.18 24.67
C GLU A 190 -25.20 14.25 24.07
N LYS A 191 -24.32 13.31 24.45
CA LYS A 191 -22.99 13.16 23.86
C LYS A 191 -23.03 12.13 22.74
N ILE A 192 -22.42 12.46 21.60
CA ILE A 192 -22.21 11.50 20.49
C ILE A 192 -20.76 11.00 20.59
N ILE A 193 -20.62 9.68 20.63
CA ILE A 193 -19.32 9.01 20.50
C ILE A 193 -19.31 8.33 19.13
N LEU A 194 -18.45 8.81 18.22
CA LEU A 194 -18.28 8.23 16.89
C LEU A 194 -17.11 7.23 16.94
N PHE A 195 -17.39 6.00 16.54
CA PHE A 195 -16.36 5.00 16.24
C PHE A 195 -16.37 4.72 14.74
N MET A 196 -15.16 4.78 14.13
CA MET A 196 -14.94 4.41 12.73
C MET A 196 -13.90 3.30 12.71
N GLY A 197 -14.25 2.13 12.15
CA GLY A 197 -13.39 0.98 11.99
C GLY A 197 -13.29 0.55 10.52
#